data_224b2b9c477d7e97194fce600faa5016
#
_entry.id   224b2b9c477d7e97194fce600faa5016
#
_cell.length_a   1.000
_cell.length_b   1.000
_cell.length_c   1.000
_cell.angle_alpha   90.00
_cell.angle_beta   90.00
_cell.angle_gamma   90.00
#
_symmetry.space_group_name_H-M   'P 1'
#
loop_
_entity.id
_entity.type
_entity.pdbx_description
1 polymer ?
#
loop_
_entity_poly.entity_id
_entity_poly.type
_entity_poly.pdbx_seq_one_letter_code
_entity_poly.pdbx_strand_id
1 'polypeptide(L)'
;MLIPLMLSSLVGLSSAPPIRLATCEVSTPNTFQNDNGPTTVGEYTLHVRFSDATSEPISRVLFTLNDGSQVSDVGTFSPGVTINHVLGLSSTDATSCTATIVRFANGAIWNGN
;
A
#
# COMPACT_ATOMS: atom_id res chain seq x y z
N MET A 1 -27.89 -27.84 8.01
CA MET A 1 -27.34 -27.56 7.72
C MET A 1 -26.70 -26.90 7.80
N LEU A 2 -26.76 -26.61 7.84
CA LEU A 2 -26.06 -26.06 7.69
C LEU A 2 -25.20 -25.52 7.87
N ILE A 3 -25.24 -25.28 8.08
CA ILE A 3 -24.41 -24.82 8.17
C ILE A 3 -23.47 -24.59 8.03
N PRO A 4 -23.35 -24.66 8.03
CA PRO A 4 -22.25 -24.43 7.96
C PRO A 4 -21.60 -23.83 7.35
N LEU A 5 -21.93 -23.60 7.08
CA LEU A 5 -21.28 -23.11 6.43
C LEU A 5 -20.69 -22.21 6.67
N MET A 6 -20.97 -21.81 7.08
CA MET A 6 -20.49 -20.98 7.28
C MET A 6 -19.37 -20.98 7.54
N LEU A 7 -19.09 -21.47 7.84
CA LEU A 7 -17.96 -21.59 8.16
C LEU A 7 -17.08 -21.33 7.23
N SER A 8 -17.25 -21.75 6.52
CA SER A 8 -16.38 -21.56 5.48
C SER A 8 -16.15 -20.19 5.31
N SER A 9 -17.07 -19.62 5.59
CA SER A 9 -16.92 -18.31 5.38
C SER A 9 -15.78 -17.75 6.03
N LEU A 10 -15.46 -18.15 6.96
CA LEU A 10 -14.45 -17.45 7.61
C LEU A 10 -13.29 -17.52 6.94
N VAL A 11 -13.24 -18.30 6.43
CA VAL A 11 -12.14 -18.50 5.81
C VAL A 11 -11.68 -17.60 4.91
N GLY A 12 -11.40 -17.97 4.14
CA GLY A 12 -10.82 -17.29 3.13
C GLY A 12 -10.93 -15.93 3.11
N LEU A 13 -11.84 -15.72 3.56
CA LEU A 13 -12.10 -14.46 3.53
C LEU A 13 -11.07 -13.68 3.93
N SER A 14 -10.55 -13.95 4.87
CA SER A 14 -9.71 -13.01 5.43
C SER A 14 -8.42 -12.87 4.76
N SER A 15 -8.06 -13.70 3.89
CA SER A 15 -6.74 -13.62 3.32
C SER A 15 -6.67 -12.74 2.09
N ALA A 16 -7.74 -12.51 1.42
CA ALA A 16 -7.71 -11.69 0.22
C ALA A 16 -7.66 -10.22 0.58
N PRO A 17 -6.70 -9.45 0.07
CA PRO A 17 -6.65 -8.04 0.38
C PRO A 17 -7.84 -7.30 -0.22
N PRO A 18 -8.34 -6.27 0.48
CA PRO A 18 -9.49 -5.50 0.01
C PRO A 18 -9.12 -4.48 -1.07
N ILE A 19 -7.88 -4.41 -1.46
CA ILE A 19 -7.47 -3.53 -2.54
C ILE A 19 -6.82 -4.33 -3.66
N ARG A 20 -6.85 -3.75 -4.85
CA ARG A 20 -6.07 -4.25 -5.98
C ARG A 20 -4.87 -3.35 -6.10
N LEU A 21 -3.69 -3.88 -5.84
CA LEU A 21 -2.45 -3.12 -5.88
C LEU A 21 -1.79 -3.36 -7.24
N ALA A 22 -1.84 -2.36 -8.10
CA ALA A 22 -1.30 -2.46 -9.44
C ALA A 22 0.18 -2.09 -9.48
N THR A 23 0.60 -1.12 -8.68
CA THR A 23 1.97 -0.65 -8.66
C THR A 23 2.40 -0.37 -7.24
N CYS A 24 3.59 -0.81 -6.86
CA CYS A 24 4.21 -0.45 -5.60
C CYS A 24 5.71 -0.44 -5.81
N GLU A 25 6.23 0.73 -6.18
CA GLU A 25 7.62 0.88 -6.59
C GLU A 25 8.33 1.94 -5.78
N VAL A 26 9.58 1.68 -5.45
CA VAL A 26 10.42 2.64 -4.74
C VAL A 26 11.30 3.34 -5.76
N SER A 27 11.31 4.68 -5.70
CA SER A 27 12.24 5.48 -6.47
C SER A 27 13.28 6.04 -5.53
N THR A 28 14.53 5.99 -5.95
CA THR A 28 15.65 6.49 -5.16
C THR A 28 16.22 7.74 -5.80
N PRO A 29 16.92 8.57 -5.01
CA PRO A 29 17.58 9.74 -5.56
C PRO A 29 18.63 9.35 -6.59
N ASN A 30 18.84 10.22 -7.57
CA ASN A 30 19.87 10.02 -8.58
C ASN A 30 21.09 10.86 -8.25
N THR A 31 22.27 10.29 -8.42
CA THR A 31 23.52 11.00 -8.20
C THR A 31 24.21 11.21 -9.52
N PHE A 32 24.58 12.45 -9.80
CA PHE A 32 25.27 12.82 -11.02
C PHE A 32 26.65 13.35 -10.69
N GLN A 33 27.64 13.01 -11.52
CA GLN A 33 28.98 13.57 -11.40
C GLN A 33 29.02 14.89 -12.16
N ASN A 34 29.62 15.88 -11.56
CA ASN A 34 29.85 17.15 -12.21
C ASN A 34 31.20 17.73 -11.75
N ASP A 35 31.56 18.91 -12.26
CA ASP A 35 32.88 19.51 -11.98
C ASP A 35 33.11 19.80 -10.51
N ASN A 36 32.05 19.95 -9.74
CA ASN A 36 32.15 20.25 -8.32
C ASN A 36 31.97 19.02 -7.45
N GLY A 37 31.96 17.84 -8.03
CA GLY A 37 31.74 16.58 -7.35
C GLY A 37 30.36 16.04 -7.60
N PRO A 38 29.97 14.96 -6.89
CA PRO A 38 28.67 14.36 -7.08
C PRO A 38 27.52 15.24 -6.60
N THR A 39 26.44 15.24 -7.33
CA THR A 39 25.21 15.95 -6.97
C THR A 39 24.07 14.96 -6.94
N THR A 40 23.35 14.91 -5.83
CA THR A 40 22.21 14.03 -5.68
C THR A 40 20.92 14.83 -5.90
N VAL A 41 20.06 14.32 -6.78
CA VAL A 41 18.81 15.00 -7.13
C VAL A 41 17.67 14.01 -6.90
N GLY A 42 16.62 14.53 -6.28
CA GLY A 42 15.42 13.73 -6.01
C GLY A 42 15.37 13.23 -4.58
N GLU A 43 14.35 12.48 -4.29
CA GLU A 43 14.09 11.98 -2.95
C GLU A 43 13.70 10.52 -3.04
N TYR A 44 13.68 9.84 -1.89
CA TYR A 44 13.14 8.50 -1.81
C TYR A 44 11.62 8.63 -1.81
N THR A 45 10.95 7.96 -2.73
CA THR A 45 9.49 7.99 -2.80
C THR A 45 8.94 6.61 -3.08
N LEU A 46 7.69 6.39 -2.66
CA LEU A 46 6.95 5.19 -2.96
C LEU A 46 5.81 5.55 -3.90
N HIS A 47 5.81 4.99 -5.10
CA HIS A 47 4.73 5.20 -6.03
C HIS A 47 3.77 4.02 -5.89
N VAL A 48 2.54 4.31 -5.49
CA VAL A 48 1.51 3.31 -5.32
C VAL A 48 0.35 3.59 -6.27
N ARG A 49 -0.21 2.52 -6.81
CA ARG A 49 -1.39 2.62 -7.65
C ARG A 49 -2.29 1.49 -7.23
N PHE A 50 -3.44 1.81 -6.70
CA PHE A 50 -4.35 0.82 -6.17
C PHE A 50 -5.80 1.27 -6.30
N SER A 51 -6.72 0.34 -6.07
CA SER A 51 -8.14 0.66 -6.00
C SER A 51 -8.79 -0.17 -4.91
N ASP A 52 -9.88 0.37 -4.36
CA ASP A 52 -10.69 -0.34 -3.37
C ASP A 52 -11.50 -1.40 -4.10
N ALA A 53 -11.27 -2.66 -3.77
CA ALA A 53 -11.95 -3.79 -4.41
C ALA A 53 -13.21 -4.22 -3.66
N THR A 54 -13.63 -3.44 -2.66
CA THR A 54 -14.82 -3.73 -1.86
C THR A 54 -15.91 -2.71 -2.15
N SER A 55 -17.02 -2.80 -1.43
CA SER A 55 -18.09 -1.81 -1.54
C SER A 55 -18.03 -0.78 -0.42
N GLU A 56 -17.04 -0.87 0.47
CA GLU A 56 -16.91 0.02 1.61
C GLU A 56 -15.74 0.98 1.39
N PRO A 57 -15.92 2.30 1.54
CA PRO A 57 -14.81 3.24 1.38
C PRO A 57 -13.67 2.95 2.34
N ILE A 58 -12.45 3.19 1.89
CA ILE A 58 -11.24 2.98 2.67
C ILE A 58 -10.73 4.33 3.16
N SER A 59 -10.26 4.40 4.40
CA SER A 59 -9.69 5.62 4.97
C SER A 59 -8.18 5.57 5.12
N ARG A 60 -7.58 4.40 5.08
CA ARG A 60 -6.13 4.29 5.26
C ARG A 60 -5.62 2.96 4.73
N VAL A 61 -4.50 3.01 4.03
CA VAL A 61 -3.80 1.79 3.61
C VAL A 61 -2.38 1.87 4.15
N LEU A 62 -1.96 0.85 4.88
CA LEU A 62 -0.58 0.74 5.34
C LEU A 62 0.17 -0.16 4.38
N PHE A 63 1.24 0.38 3.81
CA PHE A 63 2.13 -0.38 2.95
C PHE A 63 3.38 -0.75 3.73
N THR A 64 3.78 -2.00 3.64
CA THR A 64 5.02 -2.47 4.25
C THR A 64 5.98 -2.80 3.12
N LEU A 65 7.15 -2.16 3.17
CA LEU A 65 8.17 -2.35 2.16
C LEU A 65 8.94 -3.63 2.45
N ASN A 66 9.66 -4.13 1.45
CA ASN A 66 10.36 -5.40 1.60
C ASN A 66 11.59 -5.33 2.53
N ASP A 67 11.94 -4.15 3.03
CA ASP A 67 12.95 -4.01 4.08
C ASP A 67 12.32 -3.89 5.47
N GLY A 68 10.98 -3.99 5.56
CA GLY A 68 10.26 -3.89 6.83
C GLY A 68 9.77 -2.51 7.19
N SER A 69 10.20 -1.47 6.49
CA SER A 69 9.71 -0.12 6.78
C SER A 69 8.26 0.02 6.31
N GLN A 70 7.56 0.97 6.88
CA GLN A 70 6.12 1.14 6.64
C GLN A 70 5.76 2.58 6.31
N VAL A 71 4.76 2.74 5.48
CA VAL A 71 4.23 4.06 5.15
C VAL A 71 2.73 3.94 4.91
N SER A 72 1.98 4.94 5.34
CA SER A 72 0.52 4.94 5.19
C SER A 72 0.08 5.94 4.14
N ASP A 73 -0.95 5.57 3.40
CA ASP A 73 -1.69 6.49 2.54
C ASP A 73 -3.04 6.73 3.21
N VAL A 74 -3.32 7.98 3.57
CA VAL A 74 -4.51 8.36 4.32
C VAL A 74 -5.38 9.26 3.46
N GLY A 75 -6.67 8.98 3.41
CA GLY A 75 -7.60 9.78 2.62
C GLY A 75 -8.98 9.18 2.66
N THR A 76 -9.76 9.45 1.63
CA THR A 76 -11.04 8.81 1.44
C THR A 76 -11.00 8.17 0.06
N PHE A 77 -10.90 6.85 0.04
CA PHE A 77 -10.76 6.12 -1.20
C PHE A 77 -12.06 5.41 -1.50
N SER A 78 -12.76 5.88 -2.51
CA SER A 78 -14.07 5.33 -2.88
C SER A 78 -13.93 4.01 -3.62
N PRO A 79 -14.88 3.09 -3.46
CA PRO A 79 -14.84 1.80 -4.15
C PRO A 79 -14.68 1.97 -5.66
N GLY A 80 -13.79 1.18 -6.24
CA GLY A 80 -13.58 1.14 -7.68
C GLY A 80 -12.76 2.27 -8.28
N VAL A 81 -12.41 3.27 -7.49
CA VAL A 81 -11.65 4.41 -8.02
C VAL A 81 -10.16 4.10 -7.93
N THR A 82 -9.44 4.33 -9.01
CA THR A 82 -8.00 4.12 -9.03
C THR A 82 -7.29 5.29 -8.35
N ILE A 83 -6.47 4.97 -7.37
CA ILE A 83 -5.66 5.94 -6.64
C ILE A 83 -4.23 5.82 -7.17
N ASN A 84 -3.62 6.96 -7.44
CA ASN A 84 -2.27 7.01 -7.96
C ASN A 84 -1.51 8.07 -7.15
N HIS A 85 -0.73 7.64 -6.20
CA HIS A 85 -0.06 8.54 -5.27
C HIS A 85 1.44 8.30 -5.19
N VAL A 86 2.16 9.36 -4.86
CA VAL A 86 3.58 9.29 -4.57
C VAL A 86 3.76 9.68 -3.11
N LEU A 87 4.28 8.75 -2.31
CA LEU A 87 4.45 8.95 -0.88
C LEU A 87 5.93 9.15 -0.56
N GLY A 88 6.22 10.06 0.36
CA GLY A 88 7.60 10.30 0.77
C GLY A 88 8.13 9.16 1.63
N LEU A 89 9.38 8.83 1.46
CA LEU A 89 10.05 7.78 2.23
C LEU A 89 11.31 8.32 2.87
N SER A 90 11.71 7.67 3.95
CA SER A 90 13.06 7.82 4.47
C SER A 90 14.02 7.04 3.57
N SER A 91 15.30 7.22 3.75
CA SER A 91 16.29 6.43 3.03
C SER A 91 16.02 4.94 3.23
N THR A 92 16.02 4.18 2.18
CA THR A 92 15.68 2.76 2.23
C THR A 92 16.38 2.00 1.12
N ASP A 93 16.61 0.70 1.34
CA ASP A 93 17.10 -0.21 0.32
C ASP A 93 15.94 -1.01 -0.29
N ALA A 94 14.72 -0.74 0.12
CA ALA A 94 13.56 -1.46 -0.39
C ALA A 94 13.33 -1.17 -1.87
N THR A 95 12.71 -2.10 -2.56
CA THR A 95 12.38 -1.97 -3.98
C THR A 95 10.90 -2.16 -4.25
N SER A 96 10.17 -2.72 -3.30
CA SER A 96 8.74 -3.01 -3.48
C SER A 96 8.00 -2.96 -2.17
N CYS A 97 6.68 -3.03 -2.23
CA CYS A 97 5.86 -3.08 -1.04
C CYS A 97 4.62 -3.93 -1.24
N THR A 98 3.94 -4.21 -0.14
CA THR A 98 2.62 -4.83 -0.15
C THR A 98 1.72 -4.06 0.80
N ALA A 99 0.42 -4.15 0.60
CA ALA A 99 -0.53 -3.59 1.54
C ALA A 99 -0.72 -4.60 2.67
N THR A 100 -0.52 -4.18 3.90
CA THR A 100 -0.58 -5.08 5.05
C THR A 100 -1.71 -4.78 6.01
N ILE A 101 -2.20 -3.55 6.06
CA ILE A 101 -3.35 -3.19 6.88
C ILE A 101 -4.20 -2.20 6.09
N VAL A 102 -5.51 -2.42 6.10
CA VAL A 102 -6.46 -1.50 5.46
C VAL A 102 -7.52 -1.13 6.50
N ARG A 103 -7.73 0.15 6.67
CA ARG A 103 -8.77 0.65 7.55
C ARG A 103 -9.88 1.23 6.71
N PHE A 104 -11.10 0.80 6.99
CA PHE A 104 -12.28 1.29 6.28
C PHE A 104 -12.88 2.51 6.98
N ALA A 105 -13.65 3.29 6.24
CA ALA A 105 -14.28 4.49 6.78
C ALA A 105 -15.21 4.18 7.95
N ASN A 106 -15.79 2.99 7.99
CA ASN A 106 -16.67 2.57 9.07
C ASN A 106 -15.91 2.07 10.31
N GLY A 107 -14.59 2.09 10.28
CA GLY A 107 -13.75 1.67 11.40
C GLY A 107 -13.28 0.23 11.35
N ALA A 108 -13.78 -0.56 10.42
CA ALA A 108 -13.34 -1.95 10.29
C ALA A 108 -11.89 -1.97 9.80
N ILE A 109 -11.17 -3.01 10.16
CA ILE A 109 -9.76 -3.15 9.80
C ILE A 109 -9.53 -4.53 9.21
N TRP A 110 -8.86 -4.57 8.06
CA TRP A 110 -8.32 -5.78 7.50
C TRP A 110 -6.83 -5.82 7.80
N ASN A 111 -6.34 -6.96 8.26
CA ASN A 111 -4.93 -7.14 8.57
C ASN A 111 -4.44 -8.37 7.80
N GLY A 112 -3.50 -8.17 6.92
CA GLY A 112 -2.98 -9.23 6.05
C GLY A 112 -1.76 -9.94 6.59
N ASN A 113 -1.31 -9.58 7.78
CA ASN A 113 -0.12 -10.22 8.37
C ASN A 113 -0.42 -11.50 9.13
#